data_1201bb0e0c9531ab4c42ecbf17139023
#
_entry.id   1201bb0e0c9531ab4c42ecbf17139023
#
_cell.length_a   1.000
_cell.length_b   1.000
_cell.length_c   1.000
_cell.angle_alpha   90.00
_cell.angle_beta   90.00
_cell.angle_gamma   90.00
#
_symmetry.space_group_name_H-M   'P 1'
#
loop_
_entity.id
_entity.type
_entity.pdbx_description
1 polymer ?
#
loop_
_entity_poly.entity_id
_entity_poly.type
_entity_poly.pdbx_seq_one_letter_code
_entity_poly.pdbx_strand_id
1 'polypeptide(L)'
;MPAVALRRHRALDAQMERARAVAEASPFNRVRPAAETGAAPRRGIIVSGPARNYLADALHADGLEGAVAVLELGMTWPLPGNMLGRFLAGCDEVLVLEEGADLLERDVRTLAQERGLAAHIAGKDAGLTGFGEFSLALVRGRLARWFGRPEPDAPAAPAPGEPLPGRPPNLCPGCAHRAVYYAARRTFGDKAVYSSDIGCYTLGLLPPLRTADFLVCMGSSISAGSGYARASGAPVLGFIGDSTFFHSGMTGLANAVFNRHDILVVILDNGTTAMTGHQPNPGMAQEVLGEAAAHLDIEPIVRALGVEHCRKVRATNLAALTAAFEELGALSGVRVLIAEEPCVLYARRRLGKGRPRVAEVIRQGAEAVRCLEELACPAFCRNGDEVSVDESLCTGCMFCLQAAPGVFRARNRA
;
A
#
# COMPACT_ATOMS: atom_id res chain seq x y z
N MET A 1 -8.52 29.60 24.01
CA MET A 1 -8.28 28.21 23.49
C MET A 1 -8.39 27.15 24.55
N PRO A 2 -7.70 27.16 25.72
CA PRO A 2 -7.79 26.11 26.74
C PRO A 2 -9.20 25.82 27.24
N ALA A 3 -9.99 26.85 27.51
CA ALA A 3 -11.39 26.70 27.97
C ALA A 3 -12.31 26.00 26.95
N VAL A 4 -12.06 26.22 25.64
CA VAL A 4 -12.81 25.53 24.57
C VAL A 4 -12.39 24.06 24.48
N ALA A 5 -11.09 23.76 24.60
CA ALA A 5 -10.57 22.41 24.60
C ALA A 5 -11.12 21.58 25.77
N LEU A 6 -11.12 22.13 26.98
CA LEU A 6 -11.67 21.48 28.17
C LEU A 6 -13.16 21.18 28.03
N ARG A 7 -13.95 22.15 27.53
CA ARG A 7 -15.38 21.95 27.27
C ARG A 7 -15.62 20.84 26.23
N ARG A 8 -14.84 20.82 25.15
CA ARG A 8 -14.95 19.77 24.12
C ARG A 8 -14.52 18.40 24.64
N HIS A 9 -13.50 18.35 25.49
CA HIS A 9 -13.08 17.08 26.12
C HIS A 9 -14.19 16.50 27.00
N ARG A 10 -14.84 17.34 27.84
CA ARG A 10 -16.01 16.89 28.60
C ARG A 10 -17.18 16.42 27.72
N ALA A 11 -17.40 17.11 26.59
CA ALA A 11 -18.41 16.68 25.63
C ALA A 11 -18.06 15.34 24.96
N LEU A 12 -16.77 15.05 24.77
CA LEU A 12 -16.28 13.76 24.25
C LEU A 12 -16.59 12.62 25.21
N ASP A 13 -16.42 12.80 26.53
CA ASP A 13 -16.80 11.78 27.53
C ASP A 13 -18.28 11.42 27.42
N ALA A 14 -19.16 12.43 27.36
CA ALA A 14 -20.60 12.18 27.18
C ALA A 14 -20.90 11.54 25.79
N GLN A 15 -20.12 11.82 24.77
CA GLN A 15 -20.25 11.16 23.47
C GLN A 15 -19.82 9.70 23.54
N MET A 16 -18.75 9.39 24.26
CA MET A 16 -18.29 8.02 24.46
C MET A 16 -19.33 7.17 25.21
N GLU A 17 -20.02 7.73 26.22
CA GLU A 17 -21.12 7.03 26.87
C GLU A 17 -22.26 6.70 25.89
N ARG A 18 -22.65 7.65 25.03
CA ARG A 18 -23.63 7.39 23.97
C ARG A 18 -23.17 6.30 23.01
N ALA A 19 -21.89 6.33 22.64
CA ALA A 19 -21.30 5.32 21.75
C ALA A 19 -21.30 3.92 22.38
N ARG A 20 -21.06 3.82 23.72
CA ARG A 20 -21.20 2.55 24.47
C ARG A 20 -22.63 2.03 24.42
N ALA A 21 -23.61 2.90 24.64
CA ALA A 21 -25.02 2.52 24.55
C ALA A 21 -25.40 2.00 23.15
N VAL A 22 -24.84 2.62 22.07
CA VAL A 22 -25.02 2.14 20.69
C VAL A 22 -24.35 0.77 20.51
N ALA A 23 -23.16 0.55 21.03
CA ALA A 23 -22.48 -0.75 20.95
C ALA A 23 -23.27 -1.85 21.64
N GLU A 24 -23.85 -1.56 22.85
CA GLU A 24 -24.68 -2.51 23.58
C GLU A 24 -25.97 -2.89 22.83
N ALA A 25 -26.56 -1.96 22.10
CA ALA A 25 -27.79 -2.16 21.33
C ALA A 25 -27.56 -2.56 19.89
N SER A 26 -26.32 -2.67 19.45
CA SER A 26 -25.97 -2.90 18.06
C SER A 26 -26.49 -4.25 17.56
N PRO A 27 -27.24 -4.30 16.43
CA PRO A 27 -27.67 -5.56 15.83
C PRO A 27 -26.52 -6.36 15.21
N PHE A 28 -25.35 -5.75 15.09
CA PHE A 28 -24.12 -6.40 14.60
C PHE A 28 -23.37 -7.13 15.72
N ASN A 29 -23.72 -6.89 17.00
CA ASN A 29 -23.23 -7.64 18.16
C ASN A 29 -24.27 -8.69 18.53
N ARG A 30 -23.94 -9.97 18.42
CA ARG A 30 -24.91 -11.06 18.55
C ARG A 30 -24.37 -12.16 19.42
N VAL A 31 -25.20 -12.64 20.38
CA VAL A 31 -24.92 -13.86 21.11
C VAL A 31 -25.71 -15.00 20.47
N ARG A 32 -25.01 -16.04 20.05
CA ARG A 32 -25.60 -17.35 19.71
C ARG A 32 -25.38 -18.27 20.91
N PRO A 33 -26.45 -18.68 21.65
CA PRO A 33 -26.30 -19.59 22.77
C PRO A 33 -25.88 -20.99 22.32
N ALA A 34 -25.25 -21.75 23.18
CA ALA A 34 -25.09 -23.20 22.96
C ALA A 34 -26.47 -23.89 23.02
N ALA A 35 -26.64 -24.94 22.22
CA ALA A 35 -27.89 -25.72 22.19
C ALA A 35 -28.07 -26.54 23.46
N GLU A 36 -26.99 -27.01 24.07
CA GLU A 36 -26.99 -27.74 25.32
C GLU A 36 -26.29 -26.91 26.42
N THR A 37 -27.02 -26.61 27.49
CA THR A 37 -26.49 -25.93 28.67
C THR A 37 -26.33 -26.96 29.79
N GLY A 38 -25.07 -27.33 30.11
CA GLY A 38 -24.87 -28.19 31.28
C GLY A 38 -23.61 -29.05 31.33
N ALA A 39 -22.89 -29.23 30.25
CA ALA A 39 -21.58 -29.89 30.29
C ALA A 39 -20.48 -28.93 30.77
N ALA A 40 -19.78 -29.27 31.85
CA ALA A 40 -18.59 -28.56 32.30
C ALA A 40 -17.36 -29.01 31.47
N PRO A 41 -16.42 -28.10 31.08
CA PRO A 41 -16.48 -26.64 31.26
C PRO A 41 -17.42 -25.96 30.25
N ARG A 42 -18.12 -24.90 30.69
CA ARG A 42 -18.98 -24.08 29.84
C ARG A 42 -18.08 -23.23 28.94
N ARG A 43 -18.12 -23.52 27.65
CA ARG A 43 -17.23 -22.88 26.68
C ARG A 43 -17.92 -21.80 25.88
N GLY A 44 -17.19 -20.70 25.63
CA GLY A 44 -17.64 -19.60 24.80
C GLY A 44 -16.55 -19.17 23.77
N ILE A 45 -16.99 -18.67 22.63
CA ILE A 45 -16.10 -18.07 21.65
C ILE A 45 -16.50 -16.62 21.43
N ILE A 46 -15.55 -15.70 21.48
CA ILE A 46 -15.71 -14.31 21.08
C ILE A 46 -15.01 -14.14 19.73
N VAL A 47 -15.71 -13.63 18.74
CA VAL A 47 -15.16 -13.50 17.39
C VAL A 47 -15.49 -12.15 16.78
N SER A 48 -14.53 -11.58 16.03
CA SER A 48 -14.71 -10.32 15.30
C SER A 48 -14.14 -10.38 13.88
N GLY A 49 -14.63 -9.49 13.01
CA GLY A 49 -14.12 -9.33 11.66
C GLY A 49 -14.24 -10.58 10.76
N PRO A 50 -13.29 -10.82 9.86
CA PRO A 50 -13.30 -11.97 8.94
C PRO A 50 -13.21 -13.33 9.63
N ALA A 51 -12.60 -13.38 10.82
CA ALA A 51 -12.50 -14.60 11.63
C ALA A 51 -13.86 -15.28 11.88
N ARG A 52 -14.96 -14.49 11.84
CA ARG A 52 -16.34 -15.00 11.97
C ARG A 52 -16.69 -16.01 10.87
N ASN A 53 -16.25 -15.78 9.64
CA ASN A 53 -16.56 -16.67 8.52
C ASN A 53 -15.80 -18.00 8.70
N TYR A 54 -14.52 -17.94 9.02
CA TYR A 54 -13.71 -19.14 9.30
C TYR A 54 -14.26 -19.94 10.49
N LEU A 55 -14.76 -19.24 11.53
CA LEU A 55 -15.40 -19.91 12.66
C LEU A 55 -16.68 -20.64 12.24
N ALA A 56 -17.54 -19.99 11.46
CA ALA A 56 -18.79 -20.61 10.98
C ALA A 56 -18.52 -21.87 10.15
N ASP A 57 -17.60 -21.78 9.20
CA ASP A 57 -17.21 -22.89 8.34
C ASP A 57 -16.56 -24.04 9.17
N ALA A 58 -15.72 -23.69 10.15
CA ALA A 58 -15.07 -24.68 11.01
C ALA A 58 -16.08 -25.43 11.90
N LEU A 59 -17.01 -24.71 12.53
CA LEU A 59 -18.06 -25.32 13.35
C LEU A 59 -18.96 -26.22 12.52
N HIS A 60 -19.30 -25.82 11.30
CA HIS A 60 -20.07 -26.64 10.37
C HIS A 60 -19.30 -27.90 9.95
N ALA A 61 -18.07 -27.75 9.47
CA ALA A 61 -17.25 -28.87 8.98
C ALA A 61 -16.96 -29.93 10.03
N ASP A 62 -16.89 -29.53 11.32
CA ASP A 62 -16.55 -30.43 12.44
C ASP A 62 -17.77 -30.87 13.25
N GLY A 63 -19.00 -30.53 12.81
CA GLY A 63 -20.26 -30.88 13.49
C GLY A 63 -20.36 -30.28 14.90
N LEU A 64 -19.83 -29.08 15.08
CA LEU A 64 -19.79 -28.35 16.35
C LEU A 64 -20.83 -27.22 16.43
N GLU A 65 -21.72 -27.12 15.45
CA GLU A 65 -22.79 -26.13 15.46
C GLU A 65 -23.67 -26.31 16.72
N GLY A 66 -23.81 -25.23 17.46
CA GLY A 66 -24.53 -25.25 18.73
C GLY A 66 -23.79 -25.89 19.91
N ALA A 67 -22.62 -26.47 19.72
CA ALA A 67 -21.85 -27.07 20.82
C ALA A 67 -21.22 -26.04 21.77
N VAL A 68 -21.15 -24.78 21.35
CA VAL A 68 -20.49 -23.70 22.06
C VAL A 68 -21.26 -22.38 21.90
N ALA A 69 -21.30 -21.57 22.95
CA ALA A 69 -21.85 -20.23 22.86
C ALA A 69 -20.89 -19.33 22.06
N VAL A 70 -21.43 -18.51 21.16
CA VAL A 70 -20.63 -17.60 20.33
C VAL A 70 -21.12 -16.16 20.51
N LEU A 71 -20.21 -15.26 20.85
CA LEU A 71 -20.42 -13.81 20.81
C LEU A 71 -19.73 -13.25 19.56
N GLU A 72 -20.52 -12.86 18.58
CA GLU A 72 -20.05 -12.15 17.39
C GLU A 72 -20.05 -10.64 17.65
N LEU A 73 -18.87 -10.01 17.50
CA LEU A 73 -18.72 -8.57 17.64
C LEU A 73 -18.48 -7.93 16.26
N GLY A 74 -19.50 -7.25 15.75
CA GLY A 74 -19.39 -6.40 14.56
C GLY A 74 -19.00 -4.97 14.92
N MET A 75 -19.18 -4.55 16.16
CA MET A 75 -18.71 -3.29 16.71
C MET A 75 -17.84 -3.57 17.92
N THR A 76 -16.54 -3.42 17.76
CA THR A 76 -15.51 -3.75 18.77
C THR A 76 -15.07 -2.54 19.60
N TRP A 77 -15.42 -1.33 19.17
CA TRP A 77 -15.05 -0.09 19.87
C TRP A 77 -16.18 0.95 19.84
N PRO A 78 -16.55 1.54 20.99
CA PRO A 78 -16.21 1.05 22.32
C PRO A 78 -16.84 -0.33 22.58
N LEU A 79 -16.20 -1.14 23.43
CA LEU A 79 -16.71 -2.48 23.74
C LEU A 79 -18.12 -2.43 24.32
N PRO A 80 -19.02 -3.36 23.95
CA PRO A 80 -20.31 -3.56 24.59
C PRO A 80 -20.13 -4.28 25.96
N GLY A 81 -19.65 -3.53 26.95
CA GLY A 81 -19.13 -4.08 28.20
C GLY A 81 -20.17 -4.89 28.98
N ASN A 82 -21.47 -4.52 28.93
CA ASN A 82 -22.50 -5.28 29.63
C ASN A 82 -22.85 -6.58 28.92
N MET A 83 -22.93 -6.57 27.58
CA MET A 83 -23.13 -7.79 26.79
C MET A 83 -21.96 -8.76 27.02
N LEU A 84 -20.75 -8.26 26.93
CA LEU A 84 -19.51 -9.02 27.12
C LEU A 84 -19.45 -9.61 28.55
N GLY A 85 -19.73 -8.79 29.56
CA GLY A 85 -19.74 -9.24 30.97
C GLY A 85 -20.75 -10.35 31.22
N ARG A 86 -21.97 -10.24 30.68
CA ARG A 86 -22.99 -11.32 30.78
C ARG A 86 -22.53 -12.59 30.08
N PHE A 87 -21.90 -12.46 28.89
CA PHE A 87 -21.36 -13.59 28.15
C PHE A 87 -20.27 -14.31 28.94
N LEU A 88 -19.28 -13.57 29.42
CA LEU A 88 -18.17 -14.10 30.23
C LEU A 88 -18.64 -14.75 31.54
N ALA A 89 -19.62 -14.19 32.22
CA ALA A 89 -20.20 -14.77 33.47
C ALA A 89 -20.87 -16.14 33.21
N GLY A 90 -21.29 -16.39 31.98
CA GLY A 90 -21.86 -17.67 31.55
C GLY A 90 -20.83 -18.73 31.14
N CYS A 91 -19.54 -18.41 31.14
CA CYS A 91 -18.46 -19.27 30.60
C CYS A 91 -17.39 -19.54 31.66
N ASP A 92 -16.81 -20.74 31.61
CA ASP A 92 -15.62 -21.12 32.38
C ASP A 92 -14.36 -20.94 31.54
N GLU A 93 -14.46 -21.20 30.21
CA GLU A 93 -13.40 -21.03 29.23
C GLU A 93 -13.91 -20.22 28.05
N VAL A 94 -13.13 -19.26 27.61
CA VAL A 94 -13.44 -18.40 26.44
C VAL A 94 -12.26 -18.35 25.48
N LEU A 95 -12.52 -18.57 24.19
CA LEU A 95 -11.56 -18.41 23.12
C LEU A 95 -11.86 -17.13 22.34
N VAL A 96 -10.89 -16.22 22.22
CA VAL A 96 -11.00 -15.01 21.38
C VAL A 96 -10.38 -15.27 20.02
N LEU A 97 -11.19 -15.09 18.96
CA LEU A 97 -10.79 -15.23 17.58
C LEU A 97 -10.79 -13.84 16.88
N GLU A 98 -9.62 -13.28 16.72
CA GLU A 98 -9.38 -12.03 15.97
C GLU A 98 -8.12 -12.16 15.12
N GLU A 99 -8.15 -11.61 13.90
CA GLU A 99 -6.96 -11.55 13.04
C GLU A 99 -6.04 -10.40 13.48
N GLY A 100 -4.73 -10.55 13.18
CA GLY A 100 -3.73 -9.56 13.55
C GLY A 100 -3.38 -9.58 15.05
N ALA A 101 -3.16 -8.41 15.65
CA ALA A 101 -2.74 -8.28 17.03
C ALA A 101 -3.87 -8.60 18.04
N ASP A 102 -3.48 -8.84 19.28
CA ASP A 102 -4.33 -9.23 20.41
C ASP A 102 -5.12 -8.06 21.06
N LEU A 103 -5.72 -7.18 20.24
CA LEU A 103 -6.39 -5.98 20.73
C LEU A 103 -7.69 -6.32 21.48
N LEU A 104 -8.58 -7.06 20.83
CA LEU A 104 -9.85 -7.47 21.44
C LEU A 104 -9.61 -8.42 22.64
N GLU A 105 -8.67 -9.36 22.49
CA GLU A 105 -8.30 -10.28 23.56
C GLU A 105 -7.87 -9.54 24.83
N ARG A 106 -7.00 -8.53 24.71
CA ARG A 106 -6.54 -7.71 25.85
C ARG A 106 -7.69 -6.94 26.48
N ASP A 107 -8.55 -6.35 25.66
CA ASP A 107 -9.71 -5.61 26.16
C ASP A 107 -10.70 -6.53 26.89
N VAL A 108 -10.92 -7.75 26.38
CA VAL A 108 -11.76 -8.79 27.05
C VAL A 108 -11.14 -9.23 28.37
N ARG A 109 -9.83 -9.47 28.43
CA ARG A 109 -9.11 -9.82 29.67
C ARG A 109 -9.21 -8.68 30.70
N THR A 110 -9.01 -7.44 30.28
CA THR A 110 -9.15 -6.26 31.14
C THR A 110 -10.54 -6.16 31.73
N LEU A 111 -11.57 -6.27 30.89
CA LEU A 111 -12.96 -6.23 31.35
C LEU A 111 -13.28 -7.36 32.35
N ALA A 112 -12.81 -8.58 32.09
CA ALA A 112 -12.99 -9.72 32.98
C ALA A 112 -12.38 -9.46 34.34
N GLN A 113 -11.15 -8.93 34.37
CA GLN A 113 -10.46 -8.58 35.61
C GLN A 113 -11.19 -7.47 36.38
N GLU A 114 -11.57 -6.38 35.70
CA GLU A 114 -12.30 -5.26 36.32
C GLU A 114 -13.64 -5.67 36.95
N ARG A 115 -14.27 -6.69 36.38
CA ARG A 115 -15.57 -7.22 36.87
C ARG A 115 -15.43 -8.42 37.77
N GLY A 116 -14.23 -8.89 38.12
CA GLY A 116 -14.00 -10.05 38.94
C GLY A 116 -14.55 -11.36 38.37
N LEU A 117 -14.54 -11.50 37.03
CA LEU A 117 -15.03 -12.68 36.32
C LEU A 117 -13.93 -13.74 36.22
N ALA A 118 -14.27 -14.99 36.51
CA ALA A 118 -13.30 -16.10 36.62
C ALA A 118 -13.06 -16.87 35.30
N ALA A 119 -13.67 -16.46 34.19
CA ALA A 119 -13.51 -17.13 32.92
C ALA A 119 -12.04 -17.16 32.47
N HIS A 120 -11.54 -18.33 32.11
CA HIS A 120 -10.20 -18.47 31.51
C HIS A 120 -10.26 -18.02 30.05
N ILE A 121 -9.54 -16.94 29.72
CA ILE A 121 -9.54 -16.34 28.36
C ILE A 121 -8.28 -16.77 27.63
N ALA A 122 -8.46 -17.46 26.50
CA ALA A 122 -7.42 -17.89 25.58
C ALA A 122 -7.54 -17.16 24.24
N GLY A 123 -6.44 -16.97 23.54
CA GLY A 123 -6.40 -16.30 22.23
C GLY A 123 -5.09 -16.57 21.51
N LYS A 124 -4.25 -15.57 21.36
CA LYS A 124 -2.96 -15.68 20.65
C LYS A 124 -1.97 -16.63 21.34
N ASP A 125 -1.95 -16.62 22.66
CA ASP A 125 -1.15 -17.54 23.48
C ASP A 125 -1.50 -19.02 23.26
N ALA A 126 -2.66 -19.28 22.72
CA ALA A 126 -3.16 -20.61 22.43
C ALA A 126 -2.89 -21.06 20.97
N GLY A 127 -1.94 -20.45 20.28
CA GLY A 127 -1.49 -20.85 18.96
C GLY A 127 -2.21 -20.21 17.77
N LEU A 128 -2.94 -19.11 18.00
CA LEU A 128 -3.44 -18.26 16.93
C LEU A 128 -2.35 -17.29 16.49
N THR A 129 -2.09 -17.23 15.20
CA THR A 129 -1.06 -16.30 14.67
C THR A 129 -1.47 -14.84 14.81
N GLY A 130 -0.51 -13.99 15.16
CA GLY A 130 -0.62 -12.53 15.06
C GLY A 130 -0.25 -11.97 13.69
N PHE A 131 0.08 -12.83 12.72
CA PHE A 131 0.55 -12.46 11.39
C PHE A 131 -0.34 -13.05 10.30
N GLY A 132 -0.68 -12.23 9.30
CA GLY A 132 -1.43 -12.66 8.13
C GLY A 132 -2.90 -12.97 8.45
N GLU A 133 -3.55 -13.56 7.47
CA GLU A 133 -4.95 -13.95 7.53
C GLU A 133 -5.11 -15.30 8.21
N PHE A 134 -6.26 -15.52 8.82
CA PHE A 134 -6.65 -16.86 9.26
C PHE A 134 -6.95 -17.75 8.05
N SER A 135 -6.92 -19.04 8.28
CA SER A 135 -7.41 -20.06 7.35
C SER A 135 -8.37 -20.99 8.06
N LEU A 136 -9.22 -21.66 7.29
CA LEU A 136 -10.11 -22.69 7.82
C LEU A 136 -9.33 -23.78 8.57
N ALA A 137 -8.19 -24.21 8.01
CA ALA A 137 -7.34 -25.24 8.64
C ALA A 137 -6.79 -24.76 9.99
N LEU A 138 -6.31 -23.51 10.08
CA LEU A 138 -5.83 -22.92 11.34
C LEU A 138 -6.93 -22.90 12.41
N VAL A 139 -8.12 -22.41 12.05
CA VAL A 139 -9.23 -22.29 13.00
C VAL A 139 -9.73 -23.66 13.41
N ARG A 140 -9.88 -24.62 12.48
CA ARG A 140 -10.26 -26.03 12.82
C ARG A 140 -9.24 -26.69 13.73
N GLY A 141 -7.96 -26.60 13.43
CA GLY A 141 -6.90 -27.15 14.28
C GLY A 141 -6.91 -26.54 15.68
N ARG A 142 -7.17 -25.21 15.77
CA ARG A 142 -7.28 -24.54 17.08
C ARG A 142 -8.50 -24.98 17.86
N LEU A 143 -9.67 -25.10 17.22
CA LEU A 143 -10.88 -25.58 17.85
C LEU A 143 -10.74 -27.04 18.32
N ALA A 144 -10.15 -27.91 17.48
CA ALA A 144 -9.91 -29.31 17.84
C ALA A 144 -9.08 -29.40 19.13
N ARG A 145 -7.94 -28.70 19.21
CA ARG A 145 -7.12 -28.65 20.43
C ARG A 145 -7.90 -28.13 21.66
N TRP A 146 -8.64 -27.04 21.46
CA TRP A 146 -9.42 -26.44 22.55
C TRP A 146 -10.55 -27.33 23.06
N PHE A 147 -11.14 -28.14 22.15
CA PHE A 147 -12.14 -29.14 22.51
C PHE A 147 -11.54 -30.48 23.00
N GLY A 148 -10.22 -30.64 22.99
CA GLY A 148 -9.54 -31.90 23.30
C GLY A 148 -9.80 -33.00 22.25
N ARG A 149 -10.04 -32.63 20.99
CA ARG A 149 -10.26 -33.53 19.86
C ARG A 149 -8.97 -33.71 19.06
N PRO A 150 -8.81 -34.81 18.30
CA PRO A 150 -7.75 -34.92 17.33
C PRO A 150 -7.78 -33.75 16.33
N GLU A 151 -6.61 -33.24 16.00
CA GLU A 151 -6.55 -32.21 14.94
C GLU A 151 -7.01 -32.81 13.62
N PRO A 152 -7.82 -32.08 12.82
CA PRO A 152 -8.18 -32.57 11.50
C PRO A 152 -6.91 -32.71 10.65
N ASP A 153 -6.87 -33.71 9.81
CA ASP A 153 -5.77 -33.88 8.87
C ASP A 153 -5.56 -32.56 8.11
N ALA A 154 -4.33 -32.07 8.13
CA ALA A 154 -3.98 -30.95 7.29
C ALA A 154 -4.29 -31.34 5.84
N PRO A 155 -4.95 -30.49 5.04
CA PRO A 155 -5.10 -30.78 3.63
C PRO A 155 -3.70 -31.12 3.08
N ALA A 156 -3.59 -32.26 2.40
CA ALA A 156 -2.33 -32.70 1.84
C ALA A 156 -1.73 -31.50 1.09
N ALA A 157 -0.55 -31.06 1.52
CA ALA A 157 0.16 -30.02 0.77
C ALA A 157 0.22 -30.53 -0.68
N PRO A 158 -0.17 -29.73 -1.67
CA PRO A 158 0.01 -30.12 -3.05
C PRO A 158 1.47 -30.58 -3.19
N ALA A 159 1.68 -31.71 -3.86
CA ALA A 159 3.02 -32.21 -4.11
C ALA A 159 3.88 -31.01 -4.57
N PRO A 160 5.11 -30.87 -4.05
CA PRO A 160 5.96 -29.76 -4.44
C PRO A 160 6.13 -29.80 -5.96
N GLY A 161 5.29 -29.02 -6.64
CA GLY A 161 5.49 -28.70 -8.04
C GLY A 161 6.67 -27.75 -8.19
N GLU A 162 7.10 -27.48 -9.40
CA GLU A 162 8.05 -26.42 -9.64
C GLU A 162 7.54 -25.12 -8.97
N PRO A 163 8.39 -24.41 -8.21
CA PRO A 163 7.98 -23.17 -7.57
C PRO A 163 7.47 -22.20 -8.62
N LEU A 164 6.24 -21.75 -8.46
CA LEU A 164 5.67 -20.76 -9.37
C LEU A 164 6.55 -19.50 -9.36
N PRO A 165 6.84 -18.92 -10.54
CA PRO A 165 7.63 -17.69 -10.60
C PRO A 165 6.93 -16.58 -9.80
N GLY A 166 7.70 -15.91 -8.96
CA GLY A 166 7.22 -14.75 -8.21
C GLY A 166 6.66 -13.69 -9.17
N ARG A 167 5.52 -13.10 -8.82
CA ARG A 167 4.87 -12.02 -9.59
C ARG A 167 4.78 -10.75 -8.73
N PRO A 168 5.92 -10.10 -8.44
CA PRO A 168 5.89 -8.87 -7.67
C PRO A 168 5.12 -7.78 -8.42
N PRO A 169 4.51 -6.83 -7.71
CA PRO A 169 3.86 -5.70 -8.35
C PRO A 169 4.86 -4.92 -9.21
N ASN A 170 4.44 -4.45 -10.38
CA ASN A 170 5.29 -3.76 -11.33
C ASN A 170 4.60 -2.52 -11.89
N LEU A 171 5.39 -1.56 -12.38
CA LEU A 171 4.88 -0.41 -13.12
C LEU A 171 4.16 -0.87 -14.39
N CYS A 172 3.07 -0.20 -14.75
CA CYS A 172 2.30 -0.51 -15.94
C CYS A 172 3.15 -0.46 -17.23
N PRO A 173 2.76 -1.19 -18.30
CA PRO A 173 3.36 -0.99 -19.60
C PRO A 173 3.27 0.47 -20.06
N GLY A 174 4.39 1.07 -20.46
CA GLY A 174 4.44 2.47 -20.88
C GLY A 174 4.30 3.51 -19.78
N CYS A 175 4.39 3.12 -18.51
CA CYS A 175 4.44 4.05 -17.39
C CYS A 175 5.67 4.96 -17.49
N ALA A 176 5.45 6.27 -17.44
CA ALA A 176 6.51 7.27 -17.59
C ALA A 176 7.53 7.23 -16.43
N HIS A 177 7.09 6.84 -15.22
CA HIS A 177 8.00 6.70 -14.06
C HIS A 177 9.17 5.77 -14.36
N ARG A 178 8.93 4.70 -15.15
CA ARG A 178 9.98 3.77 -15.60
C ARG A 178 11.12 4.47 -16.34
N ALA A 179 10.78 5.40 -17.23
CA ALA A 179 11.75 6.15 -18.00
C ALA A 179 12.61 7.06 -17.11
N VAL A 180 11.98 7.72 -16.14
CA VAL A 180 12.65 8.59 -15.17
C VAL A 180 13.62 7.79 -14.31
N TYR A 181 13.20 6.64 -13.81
CA TYR A 181 14.04 5.76 -13.00
C TYR A 181 15.22 5.18 -13.77
N TYR A 182 14.96 4.74 -14.99
CA TYR A 182 16.00 4.26 -15.88
C TYR A 182 17.06 5.34 -16.11
N ALA A 183 16.66 6.58 -16.41
CA ALA A 183 17.58 7.69 -16.61
C ALA A 183 18.34 8.04 -15.33
N ALA A 184 17.65 8.10 -14.16
CA ALA A 184 18.28 8.38 -12.89
C ALA A 184 19.34 7.33 -12.51
N ARG A 185 19.02 6.04 -12.67
CA ARG A 185 19.96 4.94 -12.39
C ARG A 185 21.18 4.97 -13.33
N ARG A 186 20.97 5.33 -14.58
CA ARG A 186 22.10 5.46 -15.53
C ARG A 186 23.01 6.64 -15.20
N THR A 187 22.46 7.74 -14.70
CA THR A 187 23.23 8.95 -14.36
C THR A 187 23.95 8.81 -13.02
N PHE A 188 23.24 8.33 -11.98
CA PHE A 188 23.77 8.35 -10.61
C PHE A 188 24.22 6.96 -10.10
N GLY A 189 23.68 5.87 -10.64
CA GLY A 189 24.00 4.50 -10.23
C GLY A 189 23.81 4.28 -8.74
N ASP A 190 24.79 3.65 -8.09
CA ASP A 190 24.81 3.40 -6.63
C ASP A 190 25.55 4.53 -5.86
N LYS A 191 25.89 5.63 -6.53
CA LYS A 191 26.55 6.78 -5.91
C LYS A 191 25.58 7.71 -5.17
N ALA A 192 24.30 7.61 -5.45
CA ALA A 192 23.26 8.40 -4.83
C ALA A 192 22.33 7.52 -4.00
N VAL A 193 21.74 8.13 -2.97
CA VAL A 193 20.67 7.55 -2.17
C VAL A 193 19.31 7.98 -2.73
N TYR A 194 18.41 7.04 -2.88
CA TYR A 194 17.09 7.25 -3.46
C TYR A 194 16.02 7.25 -2.36
N SER A 195 15.54 8.43 -2.02
CA SER A 195 14.40 8.59 -1.12
C SER A 195 13.11 8.52 -1.92
N SER A 196 12.17 7.69 -1.51
CA SER A 196 10.89 7.52 -2.20
C SER A 196 9.72 7.95 -1.35
N ASP A 197 8.56 7.96 -1.96
CA ASP A 197 7.28 8.37 -1.37
C ASP A 197 6.19 7.36 -1.70
N ILE A 198 4.96 7.56 -1.21
CA ILE A 198 3.83 6.65 -1.38
C ILE A 198 3.04 6.98 -2.65
N GLY A 199 3.01 6.04 -3.58
CA GLY A 199 2.29 6.12 -4.85
C GLY A 199 2.74 5.05 -5.83
N CYS A 200 2.29 5.10 -7.09
CA CYS A 200 2.75 4.20 -8.15
C CYS A 200 4.28 4.17 -8.29
N TYR A 201 4.91 5.27 -7.99
CA TYR A 201 6.36 5.42 -8.05
C TYR A 201 7.10 4.65 -6.95
N THR A 202 6.44 4.24 -5.86
CA THR A 202 7.00 3.29 -4.89
C THR A 202 7.45 1.99 -5.57
N LEU A 203 6.79 1.57 -6.66
CA LEU A 203 7.15 0.37 -7.40
C LEU A 203 8.53 0.44 -8.06
N GLY A 204 9.17 1.61 -8.08
CA GLY A 204 10.57 1.77 -8.47
C GLY A 204 11.58 1.14 -7.52
N LEU A 205 11.17 0.75 -6.30
CA LEU A 205 12.04 0.07 -5.33
C LEU A 205 12.51 -1.30 -5.82
N LEU A 206 11.67 -2.00 -6.62
CA LEU A 206 11.96 -3.36 -7.05
C LEU A 206 13.01 -3.40 -8.16
N PRO A 207 13.80 -4.48 -8.24
CA PRO A 207 14.67 -4.70 -9.39
C PRO A 207 13.88 -4.66 -10.71
N PRO A 208 14.51 -4.20 -11.80
CA PRO A 208 15.89 -3.72 -11.93
C PRO A 208 16.07 -2.24 -11.56
N LEU A 209 14.99 -1.50 -11.35
CA LEU A 209 15.01 -0.05 -11.18
C LEU A 209 15.71 0.41 -9.89
N ARG A 210 15.41 -0.22 -8.74
CA ARG A 210 16.06 0.02 -7.44
C ARG A 210 16.24 1.51 -7.12
N THR A 211 15.14 2.29 -7.25
CA THR A 211 15.15 3.74 -7.03
C THR A 211 14.42 4.14 -5.75
N ALA A 212 14.51 3.29 -4.74
CA ALA A 212 14.05 3.59 -3.39
C ALA A 212 14.88 2.81 -2.36
N ASP A 213 15.73 3.50 -1.62
CA ASP A 213 16.48 2.94 -0.50
C ASP A 213 15.68 3.02 0.79
N PHE A 214 14.88 4.05 0.95
CA PHE A 214 13.94 4.18 2.06
C PHE A 214 12.67 4.95 1.69
N LEU A 215 11.61 4.68 2.47
CA LEU A 215 10.29 5.27 2.36
C LEU A 215 9.61 5.22 3.72
N VAL A 216 8.98 6.32 4.15
CA VAL A 216 8.32 6.40 5.46
C VAL A 216 6.82 6.69 5.31
N CYS A 217 6.47 7.84 4.71
CA CYS A 217 5.08 8.27 4.53
C CYS A 217 5.00 9.29 3.39
N MET A 218 3.77 9.72 3.03
CA MET A 218 3.56 10.74 2.00
C MET A 218 4.28 12.05 2.37
N GLY A 219 5.13 12.56 1.47
CA GLY A 219 5.98 13.75 1.65
C GLY A 219 7.36 13.46 2.25
N SER A 220 7.62 12.24 2.71
CA SER A 220 8.89 11.89 3.36
C SER A 220 10.07 11.85 2.40
N SER A 221 9.86 11.64 1.09
CA SER A 221 10.94 11.66 0.11
C SER A 221 11.72 12.98 0.14
N ILE A 222 11.04 14.09 0.34
CA ILE A 222 11.68 15.40 0.50
C ILE A 222 12.13 15.62 1.93
N SER A 223 11.26 15.46 2.93
CA SER A 223 11.56 15.82 4.32
C SER A 223 12.61 14.89 4.95
N ALA A 224 12.43 13.56 4.88
CA ALA A 224 13.42 12.62 5.37
C ALA A 224 14.65 12.57 4.46
N GLY A 225 14.45 12.65 3.11
CA GLY A 225 15.54 12.69 2.15
C GLY A 225 16.50 13.86 2.36
N SER A 226 15.98 15.06 2.57
CA SER A 226 16.80 16.24 2.85
C SER A 226 17.50 16.17 4.21
N GLY A 227 16.85 15.59 5.23
CA GLY A 227 17.47 15.32 6.53
C GLY A 227 18.59 14.30 6.41
N TYR A 228 18.39 13.22 5.65
CA TYR A 228 19.41 12.23 5.39
C TYR A 228 20.62 12.83 4.65
N ALA A 229 20.37 13.61 3.58
CA ALA A 229 21.45 14.31 2.86
C ALA A 229 22.28 15.18 3.79
N ARG A 230 21.61 15.94 4.65
CA ARG A 230 22.27 16.82 5.64
C ARG A 230 23.12 16.05 6.66
N ALA A 231 22.65 14.90 7.10
CA ALA A 231 23.33 14.09 8.12
C ALA A 231 24.48 13.26 7.54
N SER A 232 24.33 12.70 6.34
CA SER A 232 25.29 11.80 5.71
C SER A 232 26.28 12.48 4.77
N GLY A 233 25.95 13.64 4.23
CA GLY A 233 26.68 14.29 3.13
C GLY A 233 26.57 13.55 1.79
N ALA A 234 25.76 12.49 1.69
CA ALA A 234 25.57 11.73 0.45
C ALA A 234 24.65 12.48 -0.53
N PRO A 235 24.86 12.34 -1.83
CA PRO A 235 23.88 12.81 -2.82
C PRO A 235 22.54 12.10 -2.66
N VAL A 236 21.45 12.85 -2.56
CA VAL A 236 20.09 12.29 -2.41
C VAL A 236 19.18 12.74 -3.53
N LEU A 237 18.48 11.78 -4.14
CA LEU A 237 17.35 12.02 -5.02
C LEU A 237 16.06 11.66 -4.29
N GLY A 238 15.14 12.63 -4.16
CA GLY A 238 13.81 12.41 -3.57
C GLY A 238 12.75 12.32 -4.65
N PHE A 239 12.14 11.15 -4.86
CA PHE A 239 11.05 10.96 -5.83
C PHE A 239 9.69 11.15 -5.19
N ILE A 240 8.86 12.01 -5.77
CA ILE A 240 7.51 12.31 -5.30
C ILE A 240 6.55 12.48 -6.49
N GLY A 241 5.31 12.00 -6.36
CA GLY A 241 4.27 12.25 -7.36
C GLY A 241 3.60 13.61 -7.20
N ASP A 242 2.93 14.08 -8.25
CA ASP A 242 2.16 15.32 -8.29
C ASP A 242 1.15 15.43 -7.15
N SER A 243 0.31 14.44 -6.97
CA SER A 243 -0.69 14.41 -5.90
C SER A 243 -0.06 14.50 -4.51
N THR A 244 1.00 13.73 -4.25
CA THR A 244 1.71 13.75 -2.97
C THR A 244 2.46 15.07 -2.77
N PHE A 245 2.98 15.68 -3.84
CA PHE A 245 3.58 17.01 -3.77
C PHE A 245 2.58 18.05 -3.27
N PHE A 246 1.38 18.10 -3.85
CA PHE A 246 0.32 18.99 -3.38
C PHE A 246 -0.16 18.66 -1.97
N HIS A 247 -0.24 17.39 -1.59
CA HIS A 247 -0.70 16.95 -0.28
C HIS A 247 0.27 17.33 0.85
N SER A 248 1.57 17.06 0.68
CA SER A 248 2.56 17.18 1.76
C SER A 248 3.98 17.53 1.30
N GLY A 249 4.27 17.50 -0.01
CA GLY A 249 5.61 17.77 -0.53
C GLY A 249 6.02 19.25 -0.44
N MET A 250 5.09 20.17 -0.62
CA MET A 250 5.36 21.62 -0.58
C MET A 250 5.98 22.07 0.74
N THR A 251 5.50 21.57 1.87
CA THR A 251 6.03 21.92 3.20
C THR A 251 7.45 21.37 3.39
N GLY A 252 7.70 20.15 2.91
CA GLY A 252 9.04 19.57 2.91
C GLY A 252 10.02 20.35 2.04
N LEU A 253 9.57 20.81 0.85
CA LEU A 253 10.39 21.62 -0.04
C LEU A 253 10.71 23.00 0.54
N ALA A 254 9.71 23.69 1.12
CA ALA A 254 9.91 24.94 1.82
C ALA A 254 10.93 24.81 2.97
N ASN A 255 10.84 23.74 3.75
CA ASN A 255 11.79 23.43 4.81
C ASN A 255 13.20 23.18 4.27
N ALA A 256 13.34 22.43 3.17
CA ALA A 256 14.62 22.16 2.56
C ALA A 256 15.30 23.43 2.04
N VAL A 257 14.54 24.33 1.40
CA VAL A 257 15.03 25.64 0.93
C VAL A 257 15.44 26.51 2.11
N PHE A 258 14.58 26.65 3.12
CA PHE A 258 14.85 27.47 4.30
C PHE A 258 16.15 27.05 5.01
N ASN A 259 16.36 25.74 5.14
CA ASN A 259 17.54 25.18 5.81
C ASN A 259 18.74 24.95 4.88
N ARG A 260 18.64 25.36 3.60
CA ARG A 260 19.70 25.23 2.58
C ARG A 260 20.23 23.78 2.48
N HIS A 261 19.29 22.82 2.44
CA HIS A 261 19.64 21.41 2.26
C HIS A 261 20.15 21.16 0.85
N ASP A 262 20.91 20.09 0.68
CA ASP A 262 21.40 19.64 -0.63
C ASP A 262 20.61 18.40 -1.07
N ILE A 263 19.63 18.57 -1.93
CA ILE A 263 18.77 17.50 -2.43
C ILE A 263 18.29 17.77 -3.86
N LEU A 264 18.24 16.73 -4.69
CA LEU A 264 17.57 16.76 -5.99
C LEU A 264 16.16 16.14 -5.85
N VAL A 265 15.13 16.96 -5.87
CA VAL A 265 13.74 16.52 -5.84
C VAL A 265 13.26 16.25 -7.26
N VAL A 266 12.70 15.07 -7.50
CA VAL A 266 12.15 14.64 -8.78
C VAL A 266 10.64 14.50 -8.63
N ILE A 267 9.89 15.45 -9.19
CA ILE A 267 8.43 15.44 -9.18
C ILE A 267 7.94 14.68 -10.42
N LEU A 268 7.26 13.57 -10.19
CA LEU A 268 6.71 12.70 -11.21
C LEU A 268 5.27 13.13 -11.48
N ASP A 269 5.11 14.08 -12.41
CA ASP A 269 3.81 14.66 -12.75
C ASP A 269 3.11 13.81 -13.81
N ASN A 270 2.14 13.01 -13.37
CA ASN A 270 1.34 12.16 -14.24
C ASN A 270 -0.11 12.65 -14.43
N GLY A 271 -0.46 13.79 -13.84
CA GLY A 271 -1.76 14.44 -13.96
C GLY A 271 -2.90 13.66 -13.29
N THR A 272 -2.63 12.82 -12.26
CA THR A 272 -3.70 12.12 -11.53
C THR A 272 -3.18 11.37 -10.32
N THR A 273 -4.03 11.16 -9.30
CA THR A 273 -3.75 10.26 -8.16
C THR A 273 -4.00 8.81 -8.58
N ALA A 274 -3.03 8.23 -9.34
CA ALA A 274 -3.26 7.01 -10.11
C ALA A 274 -3.47 5.75 -9.26
N MET A 275 -2.68 5.53 -8.21
CA MET A 275 -2.65 4.27 -7.45
C MET A 275 -3.99 3.92 -6.81
N THR A 276 -4.74 4.90 -6.35
CA THR A 276 -6.00 4.71 -5.62
C THR A 276 -7.25 4.85 -6.49
N GLY A 277 -7.11 4.99 -7.81
CA GLY A 277 -8.23 4.97 -8.74
C GLY A 277 -8.40 6.23 -9.58
N HIS A 278 -7.31 6.99 -9.81
CA HIS A 278 -7.30 8.18 -10.66
C HIS A 278 -8.14 9.35 -10.11
N GLN A 279 -8.07 9.58 -8.80
CA GLN A 279 -8.72 10.74 -8.19
C GLN A 279 -8.07 12.04 -8.70
N PRO A 280 -8.86 13.12 -8.80
CA PRO A 280 -8.34 14.45 -9.06
C PRO A 280 -7.38 14.93 -7.96
N ASN A 281 -6.44 15.79 -8.36
CA ASN A 281 -5.57 16.52 -7.47
C ASN A 281 -5.50 17.99 -7.95
N PRO A 282 -4.93 18.94 -7.18
CA PRO A 282 -4.89 20.35 -7.57
C PRO A 282 -4.20 20.66 -8.90
N GLY A 283 -3.35 19.77 -9.41
CA GLY A 283 -2.74 19.86 -10.75
C GLY A 283 -3.66 19.46 -11.90
N MET A 284 -4.94 19.17 -11.63
CA MET A 284 -5.93 18.83 -12.64
C MET A 284 -7.01 19.92 -12.72
N ALA A 285 -7.57 20.11 -13.93
CA ALA A 285 -8.65 21.07 -14.15
C ALA A 285 -10.05 20.52 -13.80
N GLN A 286 -10.14 19.45 -13.03
CA GLN A 286 -11.38 18.78 -12.66
C GLN A 286 -11.35 18.40 -11.17
N GLU A 287 -12.40 18.70 -10.44
CA GLU A 287 -12.57 18.26 -9.06
C GLU A 287 -13.20 16.87 -8.92
N VAL A 288 -13.34 16.39 -7.68
CA VAL A 288 -13.84 15.04 -7.37
C VAL A 288 -15.25 14.79 -7.91
N LEU A 289 -16.13 15.79 -7.90
CA LEU A 289 -17.50 15.68 -8.41
C LEU A 289 -17.60 15.81 -9.95
N GLY A 290 -16.47 16.06 -10.62
CA GLY A 290 -16.40 16.15 -12.07
C GLY A 290 -16.59 17.58 -12.63
N GLU A 291 -16.73 18.58 -11.79
CA GLU A 291 -16.84 19.98 -12.19
C GLU A 291 -15.48 20.57 -12.55
N ALA A 292 -15.48 21.68 -13.28
CA ALA A 292 -14.25 22.41 -13.58
C ALA A 292 -13.67 23.04 -12.31
N ALA A 293 -12.38 22.84 -12.09
CA ALA A 293 -11.66 23.38 -10.93
C ALA A 293 -10.51 24.29 -11.36
N ALA A 294 -10.02 25.10 -10.42
CA ALA A 294 -8.81 25.87 -10.62
C ALA A 294 -7.61 24.91 -10.74
N HIS A 295 -6.83 25.08 -11.80
CA HIS A 295 -5.60 24.32 -12.04
C HIS A 295 -4.41 25.01 -11.40
N LEU A 296 -3.61 24.29 -10.63
CA LEU A 296 -2.36 24.74 -10.05
C LEU A 296 -1.17 24.12 -10.80
N ASP A 297 -0.32 24.98 -11.38
CA ASP A 297 0.92 24.50 -12.02
C ASP A 297 2.02 24.31 -10.96
N ILE A 298 2.71 23.19 -11.02
CA ILE A 298 3.76 22.83 -10.06
C ILE A 298 4.98 23.74 -10.21
N GLU A 299 5.40 24.10 -11.42
CA GLU A 299 6.63 24.86 -11.64
C GLU A 299 6.60 26.27 -11.01
N PRO A 300 5.55 27.10 -11.19
CA PRO A 300 5.44 28.36 -10.49
C PRO A 300 5.45 28.22 -8.95
N ILE A 301 4.82 27.18 -8.42
CA ILE A 301 4.82 26.92 -6.97
C ILE A 301 6.24 26.60 -6.48
N VAL A 302 6.95 25.73 -7.17
CA VAL A 302 8.34 25.36 -6.85
C VAL A 302 9.23 26.60 -6.82
N ARG A 303 9.11 27.45 -7.83
CA ARG A 303 9.87 28.70 -7.91
C ARG A 303 9.47 29.70 -6.82
N ALA A 304 8.18 29.83 -6.51
CA ALA A 304 7.68 30.70 -5.43
C ALA A 304 8.16 30.26 -4.04
N LEU A 305 8.46 28.95 -3.85
CA LEU A 305 9.08 28.43 -2.64
C LEU A 305 10.59 28.72 -2.55
N GLY A 306 11.19 29.39 -3.55
CA GLY A 306 12.58 29.82 -3.54
C GLY A 306 13.56 28.84 -4.18
N VAL A 307 13.09 27.87 -4.96
CA VAL A 307 13.97 26.96 -5.71
C VAL A 307 14.54 27.68 -6.94
N GLU A 308 15.85 27.86 -6.98
CA GLU A 308 16.56 28.52 -8.08
C GLU A 308 16.72 27.60 -9.29
N HIS A 309 17.05 26.34 -9.03
CA HIS A 309 17.34 25.32 -10.07
C HIS A 309 16.16 24.40 -10.28
N CYS A 310 15.33 24.73 -11.26
CA CYS A 310 14.16 23.92 -11.65
C CYS A 310 14.19 23.66 -13.15
N ARG A 311 13.99 22.39 -13.54
CA ARG A 311 13.80 21.94 -14.93
C ARG A 311 12.51 21.20 -15.07
N LYS A 312 11.78 21.46 -16.15
CA LYS A 312 10.60 20.71 -16.56
C LYS A 312 10.90 19.98 -17.87
N VAL A 313 10.71 18.66 -17.89
CA VAL A 313 10.99 17.83 -19.07
C VAL A 313 9.86 16.84 -19.29
N ARG A 314 9.72 16.39 -20.52
CA ARG A 314 8.82 15.29 -20.84
C ARG A 314 9.43 13.95 -20.35
N ALA A 315 8.73 13.24 -19.48
CA ALA A 315 9.23 12.04 -18.82
C ALA A 315 9.53 10.86 -19.75
N THR A 316 9.01 10.86 -20.97
CA THR A 316 9.32 9.82 -21.98
C THR A 316 10.44 10.23 -22.95
N ASN A 317 11.09 11.37 -22.75
CA ASN A 317 12.25 11.80 -23.56
C ASN A 317 13.55 11.49 -22.80
N LEU A 318 14.21 10.37 -23.16
CA LEU A 318 15.41 9.90 -22.48
C LEU A 318 16.56 10.90 -22.56
N ALA A 319 16.78 11.51 -23.73
CA ALA A 319 17.86 12.48 -23.90
C ALA A 319 17.67 13.73 -23.00
N ALA A 320 16.45 14.26 -22.95
CA ALA A 320 16.13 15.40 -22.10
C ALA A 320 16.21 15.06 -20.61
N LEU A 321 15.77 13.85 -20.21
CA LEU A 321 15.90 13.38 -18.82
C LEU A 321 17.38 13.26 -18.42
N THR A 322 18.21 12.63 -19.25
CA THR A 322 19.64 12.44 -18.98
C THR A 322 20.33 13.80 -18.85
N ALA A 323 20.12 14.70 -19.80
CA ALA A 323 20.72 16.05 -19.76
C ALA A 323 20.28 16.83 -18.51
N ALA A 324 18.99 16.75 -18.12
CA ALA A 324 18.50 17.42 -16.93
C ALA A 324 19.07 16.82 -15.63
N PHE A 325 19.23 15.51 -15.56
CA PHE A 325 19.87 14.85 -14.42
C PHE A 325 21.36 15.20 -14.31
N GLU A 326 22.09 15.24 -15.42
CA GLU A 326 23.49 15.65 -15.46
C GLU A 326 23.67 17.11 -15.05
N GLU A 327 22.85 18.01 -15.60
CA GLU A 327 22.86 19.43 -15.26
C GLU A 327 22.56 19.66 -13.77
N LEU A 328 21.41 19.15 -13.29
CA LEU A 328 20.99 19.35 -11.91
C LEU A 328 21.88 18.58 -10.92
N GLY A 329 22.43 17.44 -11.32
CA GLY A 329 23.37 16.67 -10.51
C GLY A 329 24.71 17.35 -10.28
N ALA A 330 25.13 18.25 -11.19
CA ALA A 330 26.35 19.03 -11.05
C ALA A 330 26.20 20.26 -10.14
N LEU A 331 24.97 20.63 -9.79
CA LEU A 331 24.66 21.76 -8.92
C LEU A 331 24.51 21.32 -7.46
N SER A 332 24.56 22.28 -6.53
CA SER A 332 24.32 22.07 -5.10
C SER A 332 23.09 22.83 -4.62
N GLY A 333 22.64 22.56 -3.40
CA GLY A 333 21.44 23.15 -2.81
C GLY A 333 20.16 22.38 -3.20
N VAL A 334 19.02 23.03 -3.11
CA VAL A 334 17.75 22.43 -3.49
C VAL A 334 17.53 22.58 -4.99
N ARG A 335 17.40 21.46 -5.67
CA ARG A 335 17.16 21.38 -7.12
C ARG A 335 15.89 20.59 -7.37
N VAL A 336 15.14 20.96 -8.41
CA VAL A 336 13.88 20.27 -8.76
C VAL A 336 13.87 19.91 -10.24
N LEU A 337 13.56 18.64 -10.50
CA LEU A 337 13.22 18.13 -11.82
C LEU A 337 11.73 17.78 -11.85
N ILE A 338 10.97 18.42 -12.72
CA ILE A 338 9.56 18.07 -12.98
C ILE A 338 9.53 17.20 -14.23
N ALA A 339 9.20 15.93 -14.06
CA ALA A 339 9.08 14.95 -15.14
C ALA A 339 7.61 14.72 -15.47
N GLU A 340 7.13 15.39 -16.52
CA GLU A 340 5.72 15.44 -16.89
C GLU A 340 5.41 14.45 -18.02
N GLU A 341 4.44 13.57 -17.79
CA GLU A 341 3.80 12.75 -18.84
C GLU A 341 2.51 12.17 -18.27
N PRO A 342 1.36 12.34 -18.92
CA PRO A 342 0.09 11.81 -18.42
C PRO A 342 0.13 10.32 -18.15
N CYS A 343 -0.50 9.88 -17.04
CA CYS A 343 -0.65 8.48 -16.73
C CYS A 343 -1.26 7.73 -17.92
N VAL A 344 -0.58 6.70 -18.41
CA VAL A 344 -0.96 5.97 -19.62
C VAL A 344 -2.36 5.35 -19.51
N LEU A 345 -2.74 4.87 -18.33
CA LEU A 345 -4.06 4.28 -18.09
C LEU A 345 -5.15 5.37 -18.06
N TYR A 346 -4.88 6.49 -17.42
CA TYR A 346 -5.78 7.64 -17.39
C TYR A 346 -5.98 8.23 -18.79
N ALA A 347 -4.88 8.46 -19.52
CA ALA A 347 -4.93 8.96 -20.89
C ALA A 347 -5.74 8.05 -21.82
N ARG A 348 -5.61 6.73 -21.69
CA ARG A 348 -6.36 5.76 -22.49
C ARG A 348 -7.84 5.73 -22.11
N ARG A 349 -8.16 5.68 -20.81
CA ARG A 349 -9.54 5.47 -20.32
C ARG A 349 -10.38 6.75 -20.31
N ARG A 350 -9.78 7.88 -19.93
CA ARG A 350 -10.49 9.14 -19.68
C ARG A 350 -10.35 10.15 -20.82
N LEU A 351 -9.19 10.20 -21.46
CA LEU A 351 -8.91 11.17 -22.52
C LEU A 351 -9.06 10.60 -23.92
N GLY A 352 -9.40 9.29 -24.06
CA GLY A 352 -9.50 8.63 -25.36
C GLY A 352 -8.20 8.63 -26.18
N LYS A 353 -7.06 8.95 -25.56
CA LYS A 353 -5.76 9.07 -26.23
C LYS A 353 -5.05 7.70 -26.30
N GLY A 354 -5.56 6.81 -27.15
CA GLY A 354 -4.85 5.60 -27.55
C GLY A 354 -3.64 5.94 -28.44
N ARG A 355 -2.57 5.16 -28.33
CA ARG A 355 -1.44 5.27 -29.25
C ARG A 355 -1.56 4.21 -30.35
N PRO A 356 -1.54 4.59 -31.63
CA PRO A 356 -1.82 3.66 -32.74
C PRO A 356 -0.64 2.74 -33.07
N ARG A 357 0.50 2.95 -32.42
CA ARG A 357 1.74 2.22 -32.69
C ARG A 357 2.11 1.30 -31.53
N VAL A 358 2.82 0.22 -31.88
CA VAL A 358 3.47 -0.72 -30.94
C VAL A 358 4.95 -0.81 -31.26
N ALA A 359 5.76 -1.17 -30.26
CA ALA A 359 7.15 -1.50 -30.50
C ALA A 359 7.27 -2.92 -31.04
N GLU A 360 8.20 -3.13 -31.95
CA GLU A 360 8.53 -4.44 -32.53
C GLU A 360 10.04 -4.64 -32.46
N VAL A 361 10.48 -5.83 -32.08
CA VAL A 361 11.89 -6.20 -32.05
C VAL A 361 12.32 -6.50 -33.47
N ILE A 362 13.37 -5.79 -33.98
CA ILE A 362 13.94 -5.99 -35.31
C ILE A 362 15.34 -6.58 -35.28
N ARG A 363 15.98 -6.57 -34.10
CA ARG A 363 17.30 -7.17 -33.90
C ARG A 363 17.28 -7.93 -32.55
N GLN A 364 17.48 -9.23 -32.64
CA GLN A 364 17.63 -10.10 -31.47
C GLN A 364 19.06 -10.04 -30.90
N GLY A 365 19.28 -10.65 -29.75
CA GLY A 365 20.59 -10.81 -29.12
C GLY A 365 20.74 -10.04 -27.81
N ALA A 366 21.96 -9.96 -27.31
CA ALA A 366 22.28 -9.46 -25.96
C ALA A 366 21.73 -8.06 -25.67
N GLU A 367 21.65 -7.18 -26.68
CA GLU A 367 21.15 -5.81 -26.49
C GLU A 367 19.63 -5.78 -26.30
N ALA A 368 18.87 -6.66 -26.98
CA ALA A 368 17.44 -6.81 -26.77
C ALA A 368 17.15 -7.39 -25.37
N VAL A 369 17.89 -8.42 -24.97
CA VAL A 369 17.79 -9.01 -23.63
C VAL A 369 18.12 -7.98 -22.54
N ARG A 370 19.22 -7.26 -22.68
CA ARG A 370 19.60 -6.18 -21.74
C ARG A 370 18.51 -5.12 -21.60
N CYS A 371 17.93 -4.67 -22.72
CA CYS A 371 16.84 -3.69 -22.70
C CYS A 371 15.61 -4.22 -21.97
N LEU A 372 15.25 -5.50 -22.17
CA LEU A 372 14.19 -6.16 -21.41
C LEU A 372 14.50 -6.16 -19.91
N GLU A 373 15.70 -6.59 -19.55
CA GLU A 373 16.13 -6.72 -18.15
C GLU A 373 16.23 -5.35 -17.45
N GLU A 374 16.79 -4.34 -18.09
CA GLU A 374 16.95 -3.00 -17.50
C GLU A 374 15.62 -2.23 -17.39
N LEU A 375 14.71 -2.41 -18.35
CA LEU A 375 13.42 -1.72 -18.32
C LEU A 375 12.35 -2.50 -17.55
N ALA A 376 12.40 -3.83 -17.51
CA ALA A 376 11.37 -4.71 -16.96
C ALA A 376 9.93 -4.29 -17.36
N CYS A 377 9.74 -3.92 -18.63
CA CYS A 377 8.42 -3.53 -19.11
C CYS A 377 7.54 -4.77 -19.25
N PRO A 378 6.32 -4.80 -18.64
CA PRO A 378 5.45 -5.97 -18.71
C PRO A 378 4.96 -6.35 -20.12
N ALA A 379 5.18 -5.50 -21.12
CA ALA A 379 4.89 -5.83 -22.52
C ALA A 379 6.01 -6.63 -23.18
N PHE A 380 7.16 -6.81 -22.54
CA PHE A 380 8.21 -7.68 -23.05
C PHE A 380 7.97 -9.13 -22.65
N CYS A 381 8.17 -10.02 -23.60
CA CYS A 381 8.18 -11.47 -23.39
C CYS A 381 9.55 -12.02 -23.74
N ARG A 382 10.04 -13.02 -22.98
CA ARG A 382 11.29 -13.70 -23.23
C ARG A 382 11.04 -15.20 -23.41
N ASN A 383 11.61 -15.77 -24.45
CA ASN A 383 11.64 -17.22 -24.68
C ASN A 383 13.10 -17.60 -25.00
N GLY A 384 13.80 -18.18 -24.01
CA GLY A 384 15.25 -18.36 -24.09
C GLY A 384 15.96 -17.03 -24.27
N ASP A 385 16.67 -16.86 -25.38
CA ASP A 385 17.37 -15.63 -25.75
C ASP A 385 16.56 -14.72 -26.71
N GLU A 386 15.37 -15.16 -27.10
CA GLU A 386 14.49 -14.36 -27.95
C GLU A 386 13.63 -13.41 -27.11
N VAL A 387 13.59 -12.15 -27.53
CA VAL A 387 12.74 -11.10 -26.96
C VAL A 387 11.63 -10.77 -27.94
N SER A 388 10.40 -10.70 -27.44
CA SER A 388 9.24 -10.25 -28.22
C SER A 388 8.46 -9.18 -27.44
N VAL A 389 7.52 -8.53 -28.12
CA VAL A 389 6.64 -7.52 -27.52
C VAL A 389 5.21 -8.01 -27.63
N ASP A 390 4.53 -8.17 -26.50
CA ASP A 390 3.11 -8.42 -26.47
C ASP A 390 2.36 -7.13 -26.87
N GLU A 391 1.76 -7.16 -28.04
CA GLU A 391 1.04 -6.03 -28.61
C GLU A 391 -0.21 -5.66 -27.81
N SER A 392 -0.84 -6.61 -27.15
CA SER A 392 -2.03 -6.37 -26.31
C SER A 392 -1.67 -5.52 -25.10
N LEU A 393 -0.48 -5.68 -24.56
CA LEU A 393 0.06 -4.94 -23.42
C LEU A 393 0.83 -3.68 -23.84
N CYS A 394 1.47 -3.68 -24.98
CA CYS A 394 2.28 -2.52 -25.43
C CYS A 394 1.40 -1.28 -25.62
N THR A 395 1.72 -0.21 -24.91
CA THR A 395 0.98 1.07 -24.97
C THR A 395 1.53 2.05 -26.01
N GLY A 396 2.60 1.70 -26.73
CA GLY A 396 3.20 2.56 -27.73
C GLY A 396 3.93 3.78 -27.18
N CYS A 397 4.50 3.71 -25.98
CA CYS A 397 5.29 4.80 -25.39
C CYS A 397 6.62 5.03 -26.13
N MET A 398 7.11 4.03 -26.88
CA MET A 398 8.35 4.08 -27.67
C MET A 398 9.64 4.35 -26.88
N PHE A 399 9.61 4.16 -25.57
CA PHE A 399 10.78 4.39 -24.73
C PHE A 399 11.90 3.36 -25.00
N CYS A 400 11.53 2.11 -25.29
CA CYS A 400 12.48 1.05 -25.63
C CYS A 400 13.33 1.38 -26.89
N LEU A 401 12.77 2.14 -27.84
CA LEU A 401 13.52 2.57 -29.02
C LEU A 401 14.66 3.55 -28.65
N GLN A 402 14.45 4.34 -27.61
CA GLN A 402 15.46 5.28 -27.11
C GLN A 402 16.47 4.58 -26.20
N ALA A 403 16.02 3.59 -25.42
CA ALA A 403 16.90 2.83 -24.52
C ALA A 403 17.83 1.87 -25.27
N ALA A 404 17.38 1.30 -26.39
CA ALA A 404 18.16 0.41 -27.27
C ALA A 404 17.97 0.77 -28.76
N PRO A 405 18.66 1.81 -29.23
CA PRO A 405 18.56 2.26 -30.61
C PRO A 405 18.92 1.15 -31.61
N GLY A 406 18.11 0.99 -32.66
CA GLY A 406 18.33 -0.03 -33.70
C GLY A 406 17.96 -1.47 -33.32
N VAL A 407 17.44 -1.70 -32.08
CA VAL A 407 16.89 -2.99 -31.63
C VAL A 407 15.40 -3.06 -31.86
N PHE A 408 14.73 -1.95 -31.66
CA PHE A 408 13.27 -1.83 -31.79
C PHE A 408 12.87 -0.83 -32.86
N ARG A 409 11.75 -1.08 -33.50
CA ARG A 409 11.08 -0.08 -34.37
C ARG A 409 9.64 0.13 -33.95
N ALA A 410 9.08 1.27 -34.31
CA ALA A 410 7.66 1.52 -34.20
C ALA A 410 6.93 0.94 -35.42
N ARG A 411 5.85 0.18 -35.20
CA ARG A 411 4.92 -0.20 -36.25
C ARG A 411 3.47 0.14 -35.88
N ASN A 412 2.60 0.26 -36.86
CA ASN A 412 1.18 0.43 -36.61
C ASN A 412 0.64 -0.84 -35.95
N ARG A 413 -0.32 -0.67 -35.04
CA ARG A 413 -1.07 -1.79 -34.47
C ARG A 413 -1.90 -2.43 -35.59
N ALA A 414 -1.93 -3.75 -35.63
CA ALA A 414 -2.75 -4.51 -36.57
C ALA A 414 -4.25 -4.35 -36.27
#